data_b6e7031124338a2398c33c7becf85d36
#
_entry.id   b6e7031124338a2398c33c7becf85d36
#
_cell.length_a   1.000
_cell.length_b   1.000
_cell.length_c   1.000
_cell.angle_alpha   90.00
_cell.angle_beta   90.00
_cell.angle_gamma   90.00
#
_symmetry.space_group_name_H-M   'P 1'
#
loop_
_entity.id
_entity.type
_entity.pdbx_description
1 polymer ?
#
loop_
_entity_poly.entity_id
_entity_poly.type
_entity_poly.pdbx_seq_one_letter_code
_entity_poly.pdbx_strand_id
1 'polypeptide(L)'
;MTAAMLASPALDAQRVGLTYPTRSGETEALKDIDLAIGDGEFVALLGPSGCGKSTLLRLAAGLMPATTGTLQLHGKPIEGPSRRAGVVFQKPNLLPWKTVRDNVLLPARTQRLDMRAAERRADELLELVGLSQFARAYPFELSGGMQQRVGIARMLLPDPDLLLMDEPFAALDALSRETLTFALQEIWSVQRKSVLFITHSIPEAVFLADRVLVMSPRPGRIVESLPIGLPRPRTLDTFDTPAFTALTQHLRRHFNASPI
;
A
#
# COMPACT_ATOMS: atom_id res chain seq x y z
N MET A 1 25.56 -3.81 29.28
CA MET A 1 24.80 -3.02 28.28
C MET A 1 24.51 -3.95 27.13
N THR A 2 23.33 -4.55 27.16
CA THR A 2 22.85 -5.49 26.13
C THR A 2 22.35 -4.66 24.94
N ALA A 3 23.07 -4.72 23.82
CA ALA A 3 22.60 -4.15 22.57
C ALA A 3 21.26 -4.84 22.23
N ALA A 4 20.16 -4.11 22.34
CA ALA A 4 18.90 -4.56 21.79
C ALA A 4 19.16 -4.85 20.30
N MET A 5 19.06 -6.11 19.89
CA MET A 5 19.03 -6.48 18.48
C MET A 5 17.86 -5.70 17.88
N LEU A 6 18.16 -4.63 17.18
CA LEU A 6 17.17 -3.89 16.39
C LEU A 6 16.56 -4.91 15.43
N ALA A 7 15.28 -5.21 15.60
CA ALA A 7 14.58 -6.09 14.70
C ALA A 7 14.73 -5.53 13.27
N SER A 8 15.08 -6.40 12.32
CA SER A 8 15.23 -6.00 10.92
C SER A 8 13.89 -5.41 10.45
N PRO A 9 13.89 -4.26 9.74
CA PRO A 9 12.66 -3.67 9.25
C PRO A 9 11.90 -4.65 8.34
N ALA A 10 10.57 -4.50 8.27
CA ALA A 10 9.74 -5.30 7.38
C ALA A 10 10.14 -5.11 5.92
N LEU A 11 10.44 -3.87 5.53
CA LEU A 11 11.01 -3.53 4.22
C LEU A 11 12.22 -2.63 4.44
N ASP A 12 13.34 -2.94 3.80
CA ASP A 12 14.55 -2.12 3.78
C ASP A 12 15.02 -1.92 2.34
N ALA A 13 15.12 -0.68 1.92
CA ALA A 13 15.64 -0.27 0.62
C ALA A 13 16.84 0.66 0.84
N GLN A 14 18.00 0.30 0.30
CA GLN A 14 19.25 1.04 0.46
C GLN A 14 19.81 1.44 -0.90
N ARG A 15 19.84 2.77 -1.14
CA ARG A 15 20.30 3.41 -2.37
C ARG A 15 19.69 2.79 -3.63
N VAL A 16 18.40 2.45 -3.57
CA VAL A 16 17.70 1.79 -4.67
C VAL A 16 17.49 2.75 -5.82
N GLY A 17 17.91 2.32 -7.00
CA GLY A 17 17.69 3.03 -8.25
C GLY A 17 17.11 2.11 -9.32
N LEU A 18 16.37 2.71 -10.23
CA LEU A 18 15.83 2.02 -11.40
C LEU A 18 15.91 2.89 -12.65
N THR A 19 16.53 2.33 -13.66
CA THR A 19 16.64 2.91 -15.01
C THR A 19 15.94 1.99 -16.01
N TYR A 20 15.00 2.56 -16.78
CA TYR A 20 14.34 1.86 -17.87
C TYR A 20 15.07 2.11 -19.19
N PRO A 21 15.41 1.08 -19.98
CA PRO A 21 15.83 1.26 -21.37
C PRO A 21 14.63 1.76 -22.19
N THR A 22 14.86 2.78 -23.00
CA THR A 22 13.86 3.34 -23.92
C THR A 22 14.41 3.39 -25.34
N ARG A 23 13.55 3.58 -26.34
CA ARG A 23 14.01 3.70 -27.75
C ARG A 23 14.94 4.89 -27.99
N SER A 24 14.85 5.91 -27.16
CA SER A 24 15.65 7.15 -27.25
C SER A 24 16.82 7.22 -26.28
N GLY A 25 17.12 6.12 -25.56
CA GLY A 25 18.15 6.07 -24.53
C GLY A 25 17.66 5.45 -23.24
N GLU A 26 18.09 5.97 -22.10
CA GLU A 26 17.72 5.49 -20.78
C GLU A 26 16.86 6.52 -20.04
N THR A 27 15.92 6.05 -19.23
CA THR A 27 15.12 6.90 -18.35
C THR A 27 15.30 6.45 -16.91
N GLU A 28 15.97 7.29 -16.13
CA GLU A 28 16.11 7.09 -14.69
C GLU A 28 14.76 7.38 -14.01
N ALA A 29 14.10 6.35 -13.48
CA ALA A 29 12.79 6.45 -12.84
C ALA A 29 12.92 6.71 -11.35
N LEU A 30 13.86 6.01 -10.70
CA LEU A 30 14.17 6.13 -9.27
C LEU A 30 15.67 6.31 -9.10
N LYS A 31 16.05 7.12 -8.12
CA LYS A 31 17.44 7.40 -7.81
C LYS A 31 17.68 7.53 -6.31
N ASP A 32 18.63 6.76 -5.80
CA ASP A 32 19.09 6.80 -4.42
C ASP A 32 17.92 6.78 -3.41
N ILE A 33 17.02 5.79 -3.55
CA ILE A 33 15.91 5.61 -2.61
C ILE A 33 16.43 4.88 -1.38
N ASP A 34 16.37 5.56 -0.25
CA ASP A 34 16.58 5.00 1.09
C ASP A 34 15.25 4.99 1.85
N LEU A 35 14.77 3.79 2.20
CA LEU A 35 13.48 3.58 2.84
C LEU A 35 13.57 2.36 3.77
N ALA A 36 13.24 2.56 5.03
CA ALA A 36 12.98 1.46 5.96
C ALA A 36 11.53 1.57 6.48
N ILE A 37 10.81 0.44 6.50
CA ILE A 37 9.48 0.31 7.12
C ILE A 37 9.61 -0.63 8.29
N GLY A 38 9.31 -0.17 9.49
CA GLY A 38 9.34 -0.97 10.72
C GLY A 38 8.22 -2.01 10.75
N ASP A 39 8.37 -3.02 11.61
CA ASP A 39 7.30 -3.99 11.84
C ASP A 39 6.06 -3.29 12.39
N GLY A 40 4.91 -3.53 11.75
CA GLY A 40 3.64 -2.92 12.10
C GLY A 40 3.54 -1.42 11.83
N GLU A 41 4.50 -0.81 11.12
CA GLU A 41 4.48 0.60 10.76
C GLU A 41 3.60 0.83 9.51
N PHE A 42 2.77 1.86 9.55
CA PHE A 42 2.00 2.33 8.40
C PHE A 42 2.71 3.53 7.76
N VAL A 43 3.33 3.32 6.61
CA VAL A 43 4.03 4.37 5.86
C VAL A 43 3.24 4.75 4.63
N ALA A 44 2.89 6.03 4.49
CA ALA A 44 2.31 6.56 3.27
C ALA A 44 3.38 7.20 2.37
N LEU A 45 3.22 7.05 1.06
CA LEU A 45 4.09 7.62 0.05
C LEU A 45 3.32 8.59 -0.84
N LEU A 46 3.65 9.87 -0.74
CA LEU A 46 3.11 10.95 -1.56
C LEU A 46 4.11 11.38 -2.63
N GLY A 47 3.62 11.90 -3.73
CA GLY A 47 4.45 12.47 -4.79
C GLY A 47 3.66 12.76 -6.06
N PRO A 48 4.19 13.58 -6.98
CA PRO A 48 3.51 13.92 -8.23
C PRO A 48 3.30 12.68 -9.11
N SER A 49 2.40 12.80 -10.09
CA SER A 49 2.17 11.72 -11.06
C SER A 49 3.46 11.45 -11.86
N GLY A 50 3.75 10.16 -12.07
CA GLY A 50 4.93 9.73 -12.83
C GLY A 50 6.27 9.85 -12.11
N CYS A 51 6.33 10.19 -10.81
CA CYS A 51 7.59 10.28 -10.06
C CYS A 51 8.21 8.93 -9.68
N GLY A 52 7.52 7.80 -9.90
CA GLY A 52 8.07 6.47 -9.63
C GLY A 52 7.46 5.71 -8.44
N LYS A 53 6.40 6.19 -7.80
CA LYS A 53 5.76 5.52 -6.64
C LYS A 53 5.37 4.07 -6.93
N SER A 54 4.60 3.85 -7.99
CA SER A 54 4.21 2.48 -8.41
C SER A 54 5.41 1.63 -8.84
N THR A 55 6.48 2.26 -9.33
CA THR A 55 7.74 1.59 -9.64
C THR A 55 8.40 1.08 -8.36
N LEU A 56 8.51 1.93 -7.33
CA LEU A 56 9.06 1.53 -6.03
C LEU A 56 8.24 0.39 -5.41
N LEU A 57 6.91 0.47 -5.47
CA LEU A 57 6.04 -0.59 -4.98
C LEU A 57 6.27 -1.91 -5.72
N ARG A 58 6.44 -1.90 -7.04
CA ARG A 58 6.73 -3.11 -7.83
C ARG A 58 8.08 -3.71 -7.48
N LEU A 59 9.10 -2.89 -7.20
CA LEU A 59 10.39 -3.35 -6.68
C LEU A 59 10.22 -4.02 -5.32
N ALA A 60 9.51 -3.38 -4.38
CA ALA A 60 9.21 -3.93 -3.06
C ALA A 60 8.38 -5.22 -3.12
N ALA A 61 7.54 -5.38 -4.13
CA ALA A 61 6.77 -6.60 -4.38
C ALA A 61 7.59 -7.73 -5.04
N GLY A 62 8.84 -7.46 -5.46
CA GLY A 62 9.67 -8.40 -6.20
C GLY A 62 9.18 -8.66 -7.63
N LEU A 63 8.36 -7.76 -8.21
CA LEU A 63 7.82 -7.90 -9.55
C LEU A 63 8.82 -7.44 -10.64
N MET A 64 9.88 -6.76 -10.23
CA MET A 64 10.98 -6.33 -11.09
C MET A 64 12.25 -6.13 -10.24
N PRO A 65 13.43 -6.34 -10.81
CA PRO A 65 14.69 -6.08 -10.11
C PRO A 65 15.02 -4.58 -10.10
N ALA A 66 15.73 -4.12 -9.09
CA ALA A 66 16.37 -2.81 -9.09
C ALA A 66 17.60 -2.79 -10.01
N THR A 67 17.94 -1.63 -10.57
CA THR A 67 19.16 -1.45 -11.34
C THR A 67 20.36 -1.26 -10.43
N THR A 68 20.17 -0.56 -9.30
CA THR A 68 21.21 -0.31 -8.28
C THR A 68 20.60 -0.42 -6.88
N GLY A 69 21.46 -0.57 -5.88
CA GLY A 69 21.06 -0.69 -4.48
C GLY A 69 20.52 -2.06 -4.11
N THR A 70 19.95 -2.18 -2.93
CA THR A 70 19.43 -3.44 -2.38
C THR A 70 18.04 -3.24 -1.79
N LEU A 71 17.19 -4.26 -1.94
CA LEU A 71 15.89 -4.36 -1.29
C LEU A 71 15.82 -5.63 -0.48
N GLN A 72 15.34 -5.52 0.77
CA GLN A 72 15.19 -6.64 1.66
C GLN A 72 13.81 -6.65 2.31
N LEU A 73 13.25 -7.84 2.48
CA LEU A 73 12.03 -8.10 3.23
C LEU A 73 12.41 -8.90 4.50
N HIS A 74 12.24 -8.29 5.68
CA HIS A 74 12.70 -8.87 6.97
C HIS A 74 14.14 -9.38 6.90
N GLY A 75 15.06 -8.54 6.40
CA GLY A 75 16.49 -8.84 6.30
C GLY A 75 16.88 -9.86 5.22
N LYS A 76 15.94 -10.32 4.37
CA LYS A 76 16.20 -11.22 3.25
C LYS A 76 16.11 -10.46 1.92
N PRO A 77 17.07 -10.63 0.99
CA PRO A 77 17.00 -10.01 -0.31
C PRO A 77 15.70 -10.35 -1.05
N ILE A 78 15.12 -9.35 -1.74
CA ILE A 78 13.95 -9.55 -2.60
C ILE A 78 14.45 -9.96 -3.99
N GLU A 79 14.41 -11.25 -4.29
CA GLU A 79 14.81 -11.82 -5.59
C GLU A 79 13.60 -12.11 -6.49
N GLY A 80 12.38 -11.99 -5.95
CA GLY A 80 11.13 -12.25 -6.66
C GLY A 80 9.92 -12.07 -5.75
N PRO A 81 8.69 -12.33 -6.26
CA PRO A 81 7.48 -12.21 -5.48
C PRO A 81 7.47 -13.11 -4.24
N SER A 82 7.13 -12.52 -3.09
CA SER A 82 7.10 -13.21 -1.80
C SER A 82 5.66 -13.39 -1.32
N ARG A 83 5.36 -14.56 -0.69
CA ARG A 83 4.08 -14.80 -0.01
C ARG A 83 3.88 -13.88 1.20
N ARG A 84 4.96 -13.32 1.73
CA ARG A 84 4.95 -12.39 2.85
C ARG A 84 4.55 -10.96 2.46
N ALA A 85 4.48 -10.65 1.16
CA ALA A 85 4.04 -9.36 0.63
C ALA A 85 2.71 -9.51 -0.11
N GLY A 86 1.68 -8.80 0.36
CA GLY A 86 0.39 -8.67 -0.31
C GLY A 86 0.34 -7.39 -1.13
N VAL A 87 -0.24 -7.44 -2.34
CA VAL A 87 -0.28 -6.29 -3.24
C VAL A 87 -1.71 -5.96 -3.66
N VAL A 88 -2.08 -4.69 -3.55
CA VAL A 88 -3.27 -4.11 -4.20
C VAL A 88 -2.81 -3.07 -5.20
N PHE A 89 -3.20 -3.24 -6.46
CA PHE A 89 -2.93 -2.28 -7.51
C PHE A 89 -4.08 -1.27 -7.66
N GLN A 90 -3.80 -0.15 -8.29
CA GLN A 90 -4.78 0.88 -8.61
C GLN A 90 -6.01 0.31 -9.34
N LYS A 91 -5.80 -0.62 -10.27
CA LYS A 91 -6.87 -1.44 -10.85
C LYS A 91 -6.93 -2.76 -10.08
N PRO A 92 -8.11 -3.21 -9.61
CA PRO A 92 -8.21 -4.40 -8.76
C PRO A 92 -7.85 -5.71 -9.48
N ASN A 93 -7.75 -5.72 -10.82
CA ASN A 93 -7.34 -6.86 -11.63
C ASN A 93 -8.05 -8.15 -11.24
N LEU A 94 -9.38 -8.10 -11.08
CA LEU A 94 -10.19 -9.27 -10.80
C LEU A 94 -10.33 -10.12 -12.05
N LEU A 95 -10.39 -11.45 -11.86
CA LEU A 95 -10.67 -12.37 -12.94
C LEU A 95 -12.17 -12.30 -13.29
N PRO A 96 -12.55 -11.78 -14.48
CA PRO A 96 -13.96 -11.48 -14.80
C PRO A 96 -14.84 -12.72 -14.89
N TRP A 97 -14.25 -13.89 -15.12
CA TRP A 97 -14.95 -15.19 -15.17
C TRP A 97 -15.01 -15.92 -13.83
N LYS A 98 -14.56 -15.31 -12.76
CA LYS A 98 -14.62 -15.84 -11.40
C LYS A 98 -15.57 -15.01 -10.57
N THR A 99 -16.28 -15.67 -9.65
CA THR A 99 -17.10 -14.95 -8.66
C THR A 99 -16.22 -14.08 -7.74
N VAL A 100 -16.86 -13.20 -6.99
CA VAL A 100 -16.21 -12.40 -5.93
C VAL A 100 -15.45 -13.31 -4.97
N ARG A 101 -16.13 -14.35 -4.43
CA ARG A 101 -15.52 -15.30 -3.49
C ARG A 101 -14.36 -16.06 -4.12
N ASP A 102 -14.50 -16.49 -5.37
CA ASP A 102 -13.42 -17.18 -6.09
C ASP A 102 -12.22 -16.28 -6.38
N ASN A 103 -12.46 -14.98 -6.60
CA ASN A 103 -11.38 -13.98 -6.72
C ASN A 103 -10.63 -13.83 -5.40
N VAL A 104 -11.32 -13.76 -4.27
CA VAL A 104 -10.70 -13.71 -2.94
C VAL A 104 -9.89 -14.98 -2.67
N LEU A 105 -10.41 -16.15 -3.03
CA LEU A 105 -9.76 -17.46 -2.83
C LEU A 105 -8.58 -17.74 -3.78
N LEU A 106 -8.34 -16.88 -4.78
CA LEU A 106 -7.29 -17.11 -5.78
C LEU A 106 -5.90 -17.35 -5.17
N PRO A 107 -5.43 -16.55 -4.19
CA PRO A 107 -4.13 -16.77 -3.57
C PRO A 107 -4.04 -18.12 -2.85
N ALA A 108 -5.11 -18.58 -2.20
CA ALA A 108 -5.10 -19.88 -1.52
C ALA A 108 -4.86 -21.02 -2.50
N ARG A 109 -5.50 -20.97 -3.67
CA ARG A 109 -5.33 -21.98 -4.73
C ARG A 109 -3.92 -21.95 -5.32
N THR A 110 -3.40 -20.77 -5.63
CA THR A 110 -2.08 -20.61 -6.27
C THR A 110 -0.93 -20.92 -5.31
N GLN A 111 -1.10 -20.63 -4.02
CA GLN A 111 -0.09 -20.86 -2.99
C GLN A 111 -0.25 -22.21 -2.28
N ARG A 112 -1.28 -23.01 -2.65
CA ARG A 112 -1.58 -24.32 -2.06
C ARG A 112 -1.79 -24.24 -0.54
N LEU A 113 -2.58 -23.28 -0.09
CA LEU A 113 -2.98 -23.15 1.31
C LEU A 113 -4.05 -24.18 1.67
N ASP A 114 -4.29 -24.37 2.98
CA ASP A 114 -5.45 -25.15 3.43
C ASP A 114 -6.75 -24.49 2.97
N MET A 115 -7.43 -25.15 2.04
CA MET A 115 -8.65 -24.60 1.44
C MET A 115 -9.79 -24.43 2.44
N ARG A 116 -9.93 -25.30 3.44
CA ARG A 116 -10.98 -25.15 4.46
C ARG A 116 -10.78 -23.93 5.34
N ALA A 117 -9.52 -23.68 5.72
CA ALA A 117 -9.16 -22.46 6.46
C ALA A 117 -9.32 -21.21 5.59
N ALA A 118 -8.87 -21.28 4.33
CA ALA A 118 -8.99 -20.17 3.38
C ALA A 118 -10.45 -19.80 3.08
N GLU A 119 -11.35 -20.77 2.97
CA GLU A 119 -12.78 -20.54 2.74
C GLU A 119 -13.42 -19.77 3.92
N ARG A 120 -13.17 -20.20 5.15
CA ARG A 120 -13.64 -19.46 6.34
C ARG A 120 -13.09 -18.04 6.36
N ARG A 121 -11.78 -17.91 6.12
CA ARG A 121 -11.12 -16.60 6.08
C ARG A 121 -11.65 -15.71 4.96
N ALA A 122 -11.98 -16.26 3.81
CA ALA A 122 -12.59 -15.52 2.70
C ALA A 122 -13.95 -14.95 3.07
N ASP A 123 -14.78 -15.75 3.78
CA ASP A 123 -16.11 -15.30 4.21
C ASP A 123 -15.99 -14.19 5.27
N GLU A 124 -15.08 -14.30 6.25
CA GLU A 124 -14.76 -13.25 7.23
C GLU A 124 -14.26 -11.97 6.55
N LEU A 125 -13.38 -12.09 5.56
CA LEU A 125 -12.86 -10.93 4.83
C LEU A 125 -13.91 -10.26 3.96
N LEU A 126 -14.83 -11.02 3.36
CA LEU A 126 -15.96 -10.46 2.61
C LEU A 126 -16.94 -9.73 3.53
N GLU A 127 -17.15 -10.21 4.75
CA GLU A 127 -17.92 -9.51 5.77
C GLU A 127 -17.23 -8.21 6.17
N LEU A 128 -15.94 -8.27 6.47
CA LEU A 128 -15.12 -7.12 6.85
C LEU A 128 -15.16 -5.98 5.82
N VAL A 129 -15.14 -6.32 4.51
CA VAL A 129 -15.23 -5.31 3.44
C VAL A 129 -16.69 -5.01 3.01
N GLY A 130 -17.70 -5.57 3.68
CA GLY A 130 -19.12 -5.32 3.44
C GLY A 130 -19.65 -5.92 2.13
N LEU A 131 -19.11 -7.07 1.70
CA LEU A 131 -19.45 -7.71 0.42
C LEU A 131 -19.98 -9.14 0.56
N SER A 132 -20.40 -9.59 1.75
CA SER A 132 -20.94 -10.95 1.98
C SER A 132 -22.09 -11.29 1.03
N GLN A 133 -23.01 -10.33 0.79
CA GLN A 133 -24.16 -10.53 -0.10
C GLN A 133 -23.76 -10.68 -1.57
N PHE A 134 -22.58 -10.20 -1.96
CA PHE A 134 -22.05 -10.25 -3.33
C PHE A 134 -21.06 -11.39 -3.56
N ALA A 135 -20.91 -12.32 -2.62
CA ALA A 135 -19.93 -13.42 -2.70
C ALA A 135 -20.06 -14.26 -4.00
N ARG A 136 -21.28 -14.41 -4.51
CA ARG A 136 -21.58 -15.18 -5.73
C ARG A 136 -21.64 -14.31 -7.00
N ALA A 137 -21.62 -12.99 -6.88
CA ALA A 137 -21.63 -12.07 -8.00
C ALA A 137 -20.30 -12.13 -8.79
N TYR A 138 -20.34 -11.68 -10.04
CA TYR A 138 -19.16 -11.54 -10.89
C TYR A 138 -18.66 -10.08 -10.87
N PRO A 139 -17.38 -9.83 -11.21
CA PRO A 139 -16.80 -8.48 -11.17
C PRO A 139 -17.59 -7.43 -11.96
N PHE A 140 -18.18 -7.78 -13.10
CA PHE A 140 -18.98 -6.85 -13.93
C PHE A 140 -20.30 -6.42 -13.29
N GLU A 141 -20.77 -7.12 -12.25
CA GLU A 141 -21.98 -6.77 -11.48
C GLU A 141 -21.66 -5.80 -10.34
N LEU A 142 -20.39 -5.47 -10.11
CA LEU A 142 -19.91 -4.64 -9.01
C LEU A 142 -19.52 -3.24 -9.48
N SER A 143 -19.76 -2.24 -8.63
CA SER A 143 -19.14 -0.92 -8.81
C SER A 143 -17.61 -0.99 -8.71
N GLY A 144 -16.90 -0.01 -9.27
CA GLY A 144 -15.44 0.05 -9.17
C GLY A 144 -14.93 0.01 -7.72
N GLY A 145 -15.65 0.66 -6.80
CA GLY A 145 -15.34 0.62 -5.37
C GLY A 145 -15.51 -0.76 -4.75
N MET A 146 -16.59 -1.47 -5.11
CA MET A 146 -16.80 -2.85 -4.65
C MET A 146 -15.70 -3.77 -5.19
N GLN A 147 -15.31 -3.62 -6.46
CA GLN A 147 -14.20 -4.38 -7.04
C GLN A 147 -12.88 -4.14 -6.28
N GLN A 148 -12.63 -2.89 -5.86
CA GLN A 148 -11.43 -2.54 -5.08
C GLN A 148 -11.45 -3.21 -3.70
N ARG A 149 -12.61 -3.26 -3.04
CA ARG A 149 -12.80 -4.00 -1.78
C ARG A 149 -12.53 -5.50 -1.92
N VAL A 150 -12.95 -6.11 -3.03
CA VAL A 150 -12.59 -7.51 -3.35
C VAL A 150 -11.09 -7.67 -3.51
N GLY A 151 -10.42 -6.70 -4.16
CA GLY A 151 -8.96 -6.68 -4.28
C GLY A 151 -8.24 -6.64 -2.93
N ILE A 152 -8.74 -5.82 -1.99
CA ILE A 152 -8.22 -5.75 -0.61
C ILE A 152 -8.44 -7.08 0.13
N ALA A 153 -9.65 -7.66 0.07
CA ALA A 153 -9.94 -8.94 0.70
C ALA A 153 -9.03 -10.06 0.13
N ARG A 154 -8.83 -10.08 -1.19
CA ARG A 154 -7.91 -11.02 -1.86
C ARG A 154 -6.48 -10.86 -1.39
N MET A 155 -5.99 -9.64 -1.21
CA MET A 155 -4.64 -9.36 -0.71
C MET A 155 -4.46 -9.87 0.73
N LEU A 156 -5.47 -9.70 1.58
CA LEU A 156 -5.42 -10.07 2.99
C LEU A 156 -5.58 -11.58 3.24
N LEU A 157 -6.11 -12.34 2.27
CA LEU A 157 -6.41 -13.77 2.45
C LEU A 157 -5.20 -14.61 2.87
N PRO A 158 -4.00 -14.49 2.25
CA PRO A 158 -2.83 -15.26 2.63
C PRO A 158 -2.13 -14.78 3.90
N ASP A 159 -2.68 -13.79 4.59
CA ASP A 159 -2.13 -13.19 5.81
C ASP A 159 -0.67 -12.67 5.67
N PRO A 160 -0.40 -11.79 4.71
CA PRO A 160 0.94 -11.27 4.49
C PRO A 160 1.43 -10.37 5.62
N ASP A 161 2.76 -10.26 5.81
CA ASP A 161 3.41 -9.39 6.81
C ASP A 161 3.50 -7.94 6.33
N LEU A 162 3.68 -7.74 5.01
CA LEU A 162 3.79 -6.45 4.36
C LEU A 162 2.65 -6.24 3.37
N LEU A 163 1.93 -5.13 3.52
CA LEU A 163 0.86 -4.71 2.61
C LEU A 163 1.37 -3.60 1.70
N LEU A 164 1.35 -3.83 0.40
CA LEU A 164 1.76 -2.89 -0.63
C LEU A 164 0.51 -2.41 -1.39
N MET A 165 0.15 -1.15 -1.24
CA MET A 165 -1.10 -0.60 -1.78
C MET A 165 -0.80 0.57 -2.72
N ASP A 166 -1.14 0.41 -4.00
CA ASP A 166 -0.94 1.42 -5.05
C ASP A 166 -2.27 2.12 -5.35
N GLU A 167 -2.46 3.30 -4.76
CA GLU A 167 -3.64 4.15 -4.90
C GLU A 167 -4.97 3.37 -4.74
N PRO A 168 -5.17 2.61 -3.63
CA PRO A 168 -6.28 1.68 -3.52
C PRO A 168 -7.66 2.35 -3.49
N PHE A 169 -7.72 3.67 -3.30
CA PHE A 169 -8.97 4.42 -3.20
C PHE A 169 -9.21 5.38 -4.37
N ALA A 170 -8.33 5.38 -5.40
CA ALA A 170 -8.41 6.35 -6.49
C ALA A 170 -9.71 6.27 -7.32
N ALA A 171 -10.28 5.08 -7.46
CA ALA A 171 -11.50 4.84 -8.24
C ALA A 171 -12.81 4.99 -7.42
N LEU A 172 -12.73 5.46 -6.16
CA LEU A 172 -13.88 5.55 -5.27
C LEU A 172 -14.49 6.95 -5.27
N ASP A 173 -15.82 7.00 -5.11
CA ASP A 173 -16.51 8.23 -4.70
C ASP A 173 -16.12 8.64 -3.27
N ALA A 174 -16.44 9.87 -2.86
CA ALA A 174 -16.01 10.44 -1.60
C ALA A 174 -16.47 9.63 -0.38
N LEU A 175 -17.75 9.20 -0.35
CA LEU A 175 -18.30 8.45 0.79
C LEU A 175 -17.71 7.03 0.88
N SER A 176 -17.58 6.34 -0.25
CA SER A 176 -16.95 5.02 -0.32
C SER A 176 -15.48 5.08 0.10
N ARG A 177 -14.77 6.14 -0.29
CA ARG A 177 -13.37 6.38 0.08
C ARG A 177 -13.23 6.58 1.58
N GLU A 178 -14.05 7.43 2.17
CA GLU A 178 -14.07 7.67 3.61
C GLU A 178 -14.34 6.37 4.38
N THR A 179 -15.42 5.66 4.03
CA THR A 179 -15.77 4.37 4.65
C THR A 179 -14.61 3.37 4.61
N LEU A 180 -13.92 3.24 3.46
CA LEU A 180 -12.79 2.33 3.33
C LEU A 180 -11.54 2.82 4.06
N THR A 181 -11.34 4.13 4.18
CA THR A 181 -10.24 4.69 4.95
C THR A 181 -10.37 4.29 6.44
N PHE A 182 -11.59 4.39 7.01
CA PHE A 182 -11.86 3.93 8.38
C PHE A 182 -11.71 2.42 8.51
N ALA A 183 -12.30 1.64 7.59
CA ALA A 183 -12.18 0.19 7.61
C ALA A 183 -10.72 -0.28 7.52
N LEU A 184 -9.89 0.36 6.68
CA LEU A 184 -8.47 0.04 6.58
C LEU A 184 -7.72 0.36 7.89
N GLN A 185 -8.02 1.49 8.53
CA GLN A 185 -7.46 1.80 9.84
C GLN A 185 -7.84 0.74 10.89
N GLU A 186 -9.10 0.31 10.92
CA GLU A 186 -9.58 -0.72 11.84
C GLU A 186 -8.87 -2.05 11.61
N ILE A 187 -8.83 -2.53 10.35
CA ILE A 187 -8.10 -3.74 9.96
C ILE A 187 -6.64 -3.67 10.43
N TRP A 188 -5.98 -2.55 10.12
CA TRP A 188 -4.58 -2.36 10.48
C TRP A 188 -4.38 -2.30 12.00
N SER A 189 -5.27 -1.64 12.74
CA SER A 189 -5.16 -1.50 14.21
C SER A 189 -5.21 -2.84 14.94
N VAL A 190 -5.97 -3.80 14.40
CA VAL A 190 -6.09 -5.16 14.94
C VAL A 190 -4.90 -6.03 14.54
N GLN A 191 -4.50 -6.01 13.27
CA GLN A 191 -3.51 -6.94 12.73
C GLN A 191 -2.07 -6.41 12.81
N ARG A 192 -1.88 -5.10 12.94
CA ARG A 192 -0.56 -4.43 13.02
C ARG A 192 0.43 -4.89 11.93
N LYS A 193 -0.07 -5.04 10.70
CA LYS A 193 0.76 -5.36 9.54
C LYS A 193 1.59 -4.14 9.12
N SER A 194 2.77 -4.36 8.57
CA SER A 194 3.54 -3.28 7.96
C SER A 194 2.91 -2.86 6.64
N VAL A 195 2.85 -1.57 6.35
CA VAL A 195 2.14 -1.04 5.18
C VAL A 195 2.98 -0.02 4.43
N LEU A 196 3.07 -0.18 3.10
CA LEU A 196 3.44 0.88 2.17
C LEU A 196 2.20 1.28 1.37
N PHE A 197 1.68 2.48 1.65
CA PHE A 197 0.45 3.00 1.09
C PHE A 197 0.74 4.17 0.14
N ILE A 198 0.56 3.96 -1.15
CA ILE A 198 0.72 5.01 -2.15
C ILE A 198 -0.63 5.70 -2.32
N THR A 199 -0.63 7.02 -2.20
CA THR A 199 -1.79 7.85 -2.48
C THR A 199 -1.36 9.22 -3.03
N HIS A 200 -2.26 9.91 -3.71
CA HIS A 200 -2.14 11.32 -4.06
C HIS A 200 -2.94 12.22 -3.11
N SER A 201 -3.68 11.62 -2.17
CA SER A 201 -4.50 12.33 -1.19
C SER A 201 -3.72 12.59 0.09
N ILE A 202 -3.36 13.85 0.34
CA ILE A 202 -2.69 14.27 1.58
C ILE A 202 -3.55 13.93 2.81
N PRO A 203 -4.88 14.17 2.84
CA PRO A 203 -5.72 13.78 3.97
C PRO A 203 -5.67 12.29 4.28
N GLU A 204 -5.73 11.41 3.26
CA GLU A 204 -5.60 9.95 3.47
C GLU A 204 -4.26 9.59 4.10
N ALA A 205 -3.16 10.14 3.56
CA ALA A 205 -1.82 9.89 4.06
C ALA A 205 -1.67 10.29 5.53
N VAL A 206 -2.12 11.51 5.90
CA VAL A 206 -2.06 12.00 7.28
C VAL A 206 -3.00 11.21 8.20
N PHE A 207 -4.18 10.80 7.71
CA PHE A 207 -5.14 10.05 8.52
C PHE A 207 -4.71 8.61 8.79
N LEU A 208 -4.06 7.94 7.83
CA LEU A 208 -3.73 6.52 7.96
C LEU A 208 -2.33 6.27 8.50
N ALA A 209 -1.34 7.08 8.11
CA ALA A 209 0.05 6.75 8.33
C ALA A 209 0.59 7.11 9.72
N ASP A 210 1.61 6.37 10.15
CA ASP A 210 2.49 6.75 11.25
C ASP A 210 3.59 7.69 10.75
N ARG A 211 3.95 7.55 9.46
CA ARG A 211 4.95 8.37 8.77
C ARG A 211 4.58 8.57 7.30
N VAL A 212 4.75 9.78 6.82
CA VAL A 212 4.54 10.14 5.41
C VAL A 212 5.87 10.45 4.76
N LEU A 213 6.12 9.79 3.64
CA LEU A 213 7.26 10.05 2.76
C LEU A 213 6.81 10.90 1.56
N VAL A 214 7.61 11.87 1.20
CA VAL A 214 7.38 12.72 0.03
C VAL A 214 8.43 12.42 -1.04
N MET A 215 7.98 12.13 -2.26
CA MET A 215 8.87 11.94 -3.41
C MET A 215 8.95 13.17 -4.29
N SER A 216 10.16 13.45 -4.80
CA SER A 216 10.42 14.45 -5.84
C SER A 216 9.81 14.05 -7.18
N PRO A 217 9.66 14.99 -8.14
CA PRO A 217 9.52 14.66 -9.56
C PRO A 217 10.64 13.74 -10.06
N ARG A 218 10.46 13.14 -11.24
CA ARG A 218 11.44 12.23 -11.86
C ARG A 218 12.82 12.90 -12.08
N PRO A 219 13.93 12.21 -11.76
CA PRO A 219 13.99 10.90 -11.13
C PRO A 219 13.52 10.96 -9.67
N GLY A 220 12.63 10.02 -9.31
CA GLY A 220 12.02 9.99 -7.97
C GLY A 220 13.06 9.76 -6.88
N ARG A 221 13.06 10.62 -5.87
CA ARG A 221 13.87 10.53 -4.64
C ARG A 221 12.97 10.79 -3.46
N ILE A 222 13.28 10.25 -2.29
CA ILE A 222 12.61 10.64 -1.05
C ILE A 222 13.24 11.96 -0.60
N VAL A 223 12.42 13.01 -0.56
CA VAL A 223 12.86 14.37 -0.20
C VAL A 223 12.46 14.77 1.21
N GLU A 224 11.46 14.09 1.78
CA GLU A 224 11.05 14.28 3.18
C GLU A 224 10.50 12.98 3.76
N SER A 225 10.71 12.81 5.07
CA SER A 225 10.12 11.79 5.91
C SER A 225 9.50 12.46 7.13
N LEU A 226 8.16 12.60 7.14
CA LEU A 226 7.40 13.34 8.15
C LEU A 226 6.71 12.35 9.09
N PRO A 227 7.07 12.27 10.38
CA PRO A 227 6.33 11.49 11.36
C PRO A 227 4.95 12.12 11.64
N ILE A 228 3.92 11.29 11.72
CA ILE A 228 2.55 11.71 12.02
C ILE A 228 2.24 11.36 13.47
N GLY A 229 2.46 12.31 14.36
CA GLY A 229 2.26 12.12 15.81
C GLY A 229 0.79 12.20 16.28
N LEU A 230 -0.18 11.99 15.39
CA LEU A 230 -1.61 12.00 15.76
C LEU A 230 -1.97 10.73 16.53
N PRO A 231 -2.71 10.85 17.66
CA PRO A 231 -3.13 9.69 18.44
C PRO A 231 -4.04 8.76 17.63
N ARG A 232 -4.11 7.49 18.05
CA ARG A 232 -5.00 6.46 17.51
C ARG A 232 -5.97 5.97 18.59
N PRO A 233 -7.20 5.52 18.30
CA PRO A 233 -7.79 5.49 16.96
C PRO A 233 -8.11 6.89 16.43
N ARG A 234 -7.93 7.13 15.14
CA ARG A 234 -8.32 8.38 14.50
C ARG A 234 -9.78 8.30 14.06
N THR A 235 -10.54 9.36 14.32
CA THR A 235 -11.97 9.47 14.06
C THR A 235 -12.26 10.63 13.10
N LEU A 236 -13.52 10.86 12.78
CA LEU A 236 -13.93 12.03 12.01
C LEU A 236 -13.43 13.33 12.65
N ASP A 237 -13.51 13.44 13.98
CA ASP A 237 -13.04 14.63 14.69
C ASP A 237 -11.54 14.90 14.49
N THR A 238 -10.76 13.87 14.11
CA THR A 238 -9.32 14.05 13.82
C THR A 238 -9.09 15.03 12.68
N PHE A 239 -9.97 15.06 11.68
CA PHE A 239 -9.86 15.96 10.52
C PHE A 239 -9.99 17.43 10.90
N ASP A 240 -10.73 17.73 11.96
CA ASP A 240 -10.99 19.09 12.44
C ASP A 240 -9.94 19.59 13.44
N THR A 241 -8.96 18.75 13.80
CA THR A 241 -7.92 19.13 14.75
C THR A 241 -6.90 20.10 14.11
N PRO A 242 -6.41 21.09 14.91
CA PRO A 242 -5.32 21.98 14.46
C PRO A 242 -4.06 21.19 14.03
N ALA A 243 -3.75 20.09 14.71
CA ALA A 243 -2.60 19.25 14.40
C ALA A 243 -2.73 18.60 13.02
N PHE A 244 -3.91 18.04 12.67
CA PHE A 244 -4.18 17.50 11.35
C PHE A 244 -4.07 18.57 10.26
N THR A 245 -4.66 19.74 10.52
CA THR A 245 -4.60 20.88 9.60
C THR A 245 -3.15 21.34 9.37
N ALA A 246 -2.34 21.46 10.41
CA ALA A 246 -0.93 21.84 10.31
C ALA A 246 -0.12 20.84 9.46
N LEU A 247 -0.28 19.52 9.69
CA LEU A 247 0.39 18.46 8.94
C LEU A 247 -0.01 18.48 7.46
N THR A 248 -1.30 18.61 7.17
CA THR A 248 -1.79 18.68 5.78
C THR A 248 -1.31 19.92 5.05
N GLN A 249 -1.25 21.09 5.72
CA GLN A 249 -0.71 22.32 5.16
C GLN A 249 0.81 22.20 4.92
N HIS A 250 1.54 21.59 5.83
CA HIS A 250 2.97 21.34 5.68
C HIS A 250 3.23 20.50 4.40
N LEU A 251 2.57 19.37 4.26
CA LEU A 251 2.72 18.50 3.09
C LEU A 251 2.30 19.20 1.78
N ARG A 252 1.25 20.03 1.79
CA ARG A 252 0.82 20.78 0.59
C ARG A 252 1.90 21.70 0.04
N ARG A 253 2.79 22.23 0.85
CA ARG A 253 3.88 23.14 0.40
C ARG A 253 4.80 22.46 -0.59
N HIS A 254 5.04 21.14 -0.46
CA HIS A 254 5.85 20.37 -1.40
C HIS A 254 5.25 20.30 -2.81
N PHE A 255 3.93 20.37 -2.92
CA PHE A 255 3.23 20.25 -4.19
C PHE A 255 2.87 21.59 -4.82
N ASN A 256 2.79 22.66 -4.01
CA ASN A 256 2.52 24.02 -4.50
C ASN A 256 3.79 24.76 -4.96
N ALA A 257 4.98 24.28 -4.61
CA ALA A 257 6.25 24.90 -4.96
C ALA A 257 6.77 24.52 -6.36
N SER A 258 6.11 23.61 -7.08
CA SER A 258 6.44 23.27 -8.47
C SER A 258 5.45 23.99 -9.39
N PRO A 259 5.87 24.99 -10.18
CA PRO A 259 5.01 25.51 -11.25
C PRO A 259 4.77 24.39 -12.26
N ILE A 260 3.50 24.27 -12.68
CA ILE A 260 3.01 23.37 -13.75
C ILE A 260 3.71 23.71 -15.05
#